data_7c9e6d61721812e64d588ceb3b4b7895
#
_entry.id   7c9e6d61721812e64d588ceb3b4b7895
#
_cell.length_a   1.000
_cell.length_b   1.000
_cell.length_c   1.000
_cell.angle_alpha   90.00
_cell.angle_beta   90.00
_cell.angle_gamma   90.00
#
_symmetry.space_group_name_H-M   'P 1'
#
loop_
_entity.id
_entity.type
_entity.pdbx_description
1 polymer ?
#
loop_
_entity_poly.entity_id
_entity_poly.type
_entity_poly.pdbx_seq_one_letter_code
_entity_poly.pdbx_strand_id
1 'polypeptide(L)'
;MDKIRKELNSQNIFLYILAFSLLVILIIAVLGGYLFRYYYKTVYFDFEQGNEEHISAIISRHENDIQILQDISTQLALSEDVTRFRLDDQPQKALHLEEHLKRYTTVSQFFSLLLYWYHGDDYLYHFSSSVSLDSFLNTNCILENYDPEQFRSLLEQEKKDFLILPEQEVTGMWINGYLSDLNKIIYLMDISPSREETLIFIVPASYYDNLLTRSGSDQAEESRTDFLYYDGAFITCRGDEADTLPQEELSALLAERSDGSEVVRLNGRRYLLSTQTGTSGILYGSLQPMSVFHDKILAEQWGISLIVLVCAIPAAFAITLAAGSILRRVKRMNLLLNEEGYNLDSIESGIQLLVTNYRDTEKESQSLKKTRFISDFVRGSFSSRQEAIAAAQECGLNINYKLYLTALTKSRELGNENRVYSDMLEAIAGTSRADGFGIHLIGNNQNLFLLFADKKEEIEGLLSRLLAIGKQYDPDYIMAVSDYHRSFGESSRAYLEANTAFDNHLLLDNSKLIRFSDAAQKDYSSLIEENDLNRLKAAIRNR
;
A
#
# COMPACT_ATOMS: atom_id res chain seq x y z
N MET A 1 26.98 65.03 -22.32
CA MET A 1 26.43 64.43 -21.09
C MET A 1 25.18 63.59 -21.33
N ASP A 2 24.27 63.97 -22.20
CA ASP A 2 23.03 63.27 -22.44
C ASP A 2 23.19 61.87 -23.14
N LYS A 3 24.19 61.67 -23.97
CA LYS A 3 24.47 60.39 -24.61
C LYS A 3 24.94 59.32 -23.61
N ILE A 4 25.75 59.73 -22.63
CA ILE A 4 26.26 58.86 -21.57
C ILE A 4 25.12 58.47 -20.60
N ARG A 5 24.21 59.43 -20.31
CA ARG A 5 23.04 59.19 -19.46
C ARG A 5 22.01 58.23 -20.13
N LYS A 6 21.89 58.29 -21.47
CA LYS A 6 21.03 57.36 -22.26
C LYS A 6 21.60 55.94 -22.33
N GLU A 7 22.91 55.76 -22.45
CA GLU A 7 23.55 54.44 -22.41
C GLU A 7 23.51 53.82 -21.02
N LEU A 8 23.70 54.61 -19.95
CA LEU A 8 23.55 54.12 -18.57
C LEU A 8 22.12 53.66 -18.26
N ASN A 9 21.08 54.33 -18.77
CA ASN A 9 19.68 53.93 -18.53
C ASN A 9 19.31 52.64 -19.31
N SER A 10 19.85 52.43 -20.51
CA SER A 10 19.67 51.21 -21.28
C SER A 10 20.39 50.00 -20.66
N GLN A 11 21.59 50.23 -20.09
CA GLN A 11 22.32 49.19 -19.35
C GLN A 11 21.60 48.80 -18.07
N ASN A 12 21.02 49.76 -17.35
CA ASN A 12 20.26 49.49 -16.12
C ASN A 12 19.01 48.66 -16.40
N ILE A 13 18.24 48.95 -17.46
CA ILE A 13 17.04 48.14 -17.82
C ILE A 13 17.45 46.70 -18.20
N PHE A 14 18.54 46.53 -18.97
CA PHE A 14 19.07 45.21 -19.28
C PHE A 14 19.50 44.45 -18.02
N LEU A 15 20.14 45.15 -17.08
CA LEU A 15 20.58 44.58 -15.80
C LEU A 15 19.40 44.17 -14.92
N TYR A 16 18.31 44.95 -14.89
CA TYR A 16 17.07 44.58 -14.19
C TYR A 16 16.38 43.34 -14.81
N ILE A 17 16.34 43.26 -16.15
CA ILE A 17 15.78 42.12 -16.85
C ILE A 17 16.62 40.84 -16.60
N LEU A 18 17.94 40.98 -16.64
CA LEU A 18 18.88 39.91 -16.32
C LEU A 18 18.71 39.45 -14.87
N ALA A 19 18.64 40.40 -13.92
CA ALA A 19 18.41 40.09 -12.50
C ALA A 19 17.07 39.41 -12.26
N PHE A 20 16.01 39.85 -12.94
CA PHE A 20 14.68 39.24 -12.86
C PHE A 20 14.68 37.82 -13.44
N SER A 21 15.34 37.59 -14.60
CA SER A 21 15.46 36.26 -15.17
C SER A 21 16.26 35.33 -14.28
N LEU A 22 17.32 35.82 -13.65
CA LEU A 22 18.13 35.07 -12.70
C LEU A 22 17.34 34.73 -11.42
N LEU A 23 16.51 35.68 -10.95
CA LEU A 23 15.60 35.45 -9.83
C LEU A 23 14.58 34.36 -10.13
N VAL A 24 13.99 34.37 -11.33
CA VAL A 24 13.02 33.33 -11.76
C VAL A 24 13.69 31.95 -11.84
N ILE A 25 14.91 31.88 -12.42
CA ILE A 25 15.69 30.65 -12.46
C ILE A 25 16.02 30.17 -11.04
N LEU A 26 16.38 31.05 -10.14
CA LEU A 26 16.64 30.73 -8.73
C LEU A 26 15.39 30.18 -8.04
N ILE A 27 14.22 30.79 -8.25
CA ILE A 27 12.96 30.31 -7.70
C ILE A 27 12.65 28.91 -8.23
N ILE A 28 12.82 28.66 -9.54
CA ILE A 28 12.61 27.35 -10.15
C ILE A 28 13.58 26.32 -9.57
N ALA A 29 14.85 26.69 -9.38
CA ALA A 29 15.86 25.81 -8.79
C ALA A 29 15.54 25.47 -7.31
N VAL A 30 15.11 26.47 -6.52
CA VAL A 30 14.71 26.26 -5.12
C VAL A 30 13.46 25.38 -5.05
N LEU A 31 12.47 25.63 -5.91
CA LEU A 31 11.24 24.83 -5.97
C LEU A 31 11.55 23.39 -6.41
N GLY A 32 12.39 23.24 -7.43
CA GLY A 32 12.87 21.93 -7.89
C GLY A 32 13.61 21.16 -6.80
N GLY A 33 14.49 21.85 -6.06
CA GLY A 33 15.20 21.26 -4.91
C GLY A 33 14.27 20.85 -3.77
N TYR A 34 13.24 21.66 -3.50
CA TYR A 34 12.21 21.33 -2.51
C TYR A 34 11.38 20.10 -2.94
N LEU A 35 10.91 20.07 -4.18
CA LEU A 35 10.16 18.96 -4.74
C LEU A 35 10.99 17.67 -4.76
N PHE A 36 12.28 17.78 -5.13
CA PHE A 36 13.21 16.66 -5.09
C PHE A 36 13.37 16.11 -3.68
N ARG A 37 13.57 16.97 -2.68
CA ARG A 37 13.69 16.56 -1.27
C ARG A 37 12.41 15.91 -0.76
N TYR A 38 11.25 16.44 -1.14
CA TYR A 38 9.96 15.88 -0.78
C TYR A 38 9.78 14.50 -1.41
N TYR A 39 10.05 14.40 -2.71
CA TYR A 39 9.98 13.13 -3.46
C TYR A 39 10.94 12.08 -2.88
N TYR A 40 12.20 12.46 -2.65
CA TYR A 40 13.20 11.59 -2.01
C TYR A 40 12.70 11.03 -0.68
N LYS A 41 12.12 11.88 0.15
CA LYS A 41 11.58 11.46 1.46
C LYS A 41 10.40 10.50 1.31
N THR A 42 9.51 10.74 0.35
CA THR A 42 8.35 9.88 0.10
C THR A 42 8.79 8.52 -0.41
N VAL A 43 9.66 8.47 -1.41
CA VAL A 43 10.18 7.20 -1.96
C VAL A 43 10.99 6.43 -0.91
N TYR A 44 11.76 7.12 -0.06
CA TYR A 44 12.47 6.47 1.04
C TYR A 44 11.51 5.86 2.05
N PHE A 45 10.46 6.57 2.42
CA PHE A 45 9.42 6.07 3.32
C PHE A 45 8.68 4.87 2.74
N ASP A 46 8.29 4.93 1.45
CA ASP A 46 7.64 3.82 0.76
C ASP A 46 8.56 2.58 0.67
N PHE A 47 9.86 2.82 0.50
CA PHE A 47 10.87 1.76 0.47
C PHE A 47 11.07 1.10 1.84
N GLU A 48 11.11 1.88 2.91
CA GLU A 48 11.19 1.41 4.29
C GLU A 48 9.92 0.65 4.67
N GLN A 49 8.75 1.23 4.43
CA GLN A 49 7.45 0.61 4.70
C GLN A 49 7.28 -0.70 3.91
N GLY A 50 7.65 -0.72 2.63
CA GLY A 50 7.59 -1.94 1.81
C GLY A 50 8.44 -3.08 2.39
N ASN A 51 9.61 -2.78 2.98
CA ASN A 51 10.42 -3.78 3.67
C ASN A 51 9.77 -4.28 4.96
N GLU A 52 9.18 -3.38 5.75
CA GLU A 52 8.48 -3.75 6.99
C GLU A 52 7.25 -4.63 6.70
N GLU A 53 6.46 -4.28 5.69
CA GLU A 53 5.31 -5.09 5.26
C GLU A 53 5.75 -6.47 4.76
N HIS A 54 6.86 -6.55 4.02
CA HIS A 54 7.43 -7.80 3.55
C HIS A 54 7.87 -8.70 4.73
N ILE A 55 8.64 -8.16 5.66
CA ILE A 55 9.08 -8.89 6.87
C ILE A 55 7.86 -9.36 7.67
N SER A 56 6.87 -8.49 7.88
CA SER A 56 5.65 -8.83 8.62
C SER A 56 4.87 -9.97 7.95
N ALA A 57 4.87 -10.03 6.62
CA ALA A 57 4.25 -11.12 5.88
C ALA A 57 5.01 -12.46 6.05
N ILE A 58 6.37 -12.40 6.05
CA ILE A 58 7.22 -13.56 6.35
C ILE A 58 6.95 -14.05 7.77
N ILE A 59 6.99 -13.14 8.75
CA ILE A 59 6.71 -13.44 10.16
C ILE A 59 5.37 -14.13 10.31
N SER A 60 4.30 -13.51 9.79
CA SER A 60 2.95 -14.04 9.93
C SER A 60 2.82 -15.48 9.40
N ARG A 61 3.50 -15.79 8.30
CA ARG A 61 3.48 -17.15 7.74
C ARG A 61 4.34 -18.11 8.55
N HIS A 62 5.59 -17.75 8.83
CA HIS A 62 6.53 -18.64 9.51
C HIS A 62 6.14 -18.89 10.97
N GLU A 63 5.69 -17.86 11.69
CA GLU A 63 5.19 -17.99 13.06
C GLU A 63 3.96 -18.92 13.14
N ASN A 64 3.09 -18.87 12.14
CA ASN A 64 1.99 -19.82 12.03
C ASN A 64 2.49 -21.26 11.85
N ASP A 65 3.55 -21.47 11.06
CA ASP A 65 4.14 -22.79 10.87
C ASP A 65 4.85 -23.29 12.15
N ILE A 66 5.52 -22.39 12.88
CA ILE A 66 6.10 -22.72 14.21
C ILE A 66 4.98 -23.06 15.21
N GLN A 67 3.87 -22.33 15.19
CA GLN A 67 2.72 -22.64 16.03
C GLN A 67 2.18 -24.05 15.75
N ILE A 68 2.19 -24.49 14.49
CA ILE A 68 1.82 -25.87 14.13
C ILE A 68 2.76 -26.89 14.82
N LEU A 69 4.07 -26.62 14.88
CA LEU A 69 5.00 -27.51 15.60
C LEU A 69 4.66 -27.57 17.10
N GLN A 70 4.36 -26.42 17.72
CA GLN A 70 3.98 -26.36 19.14
C GLN A 70 2.64 -27.07 19.39
N ASP A 71 1.68 -26.94 18.48
CA ASP A 71 0.40 -27.61 18.59
C ASP A 71 0.58 -29.14 18.47
N ILE A 72 1.44 -29.61 17.56
CA ILE A 72 1.80 -31.03 17.46
C ILE A 72 2.44 -31.54 18.76
N SER A 73 3.40 -30.79 19.31
CA SER A 73 4.05 -31.10 20.59
C SER A 73 3.01 -31.20 21.72
N THR A 74 2.11 -30.23 21.78
CA THR A 74 1.05 -30.19 22.80
C THR A 74 0.07 -31.36 22.65
N GLN A 75 -0.34 -31.67 21.42
CA GLN A 75 -1.25 -32.81 21.15
C GLN A 75 -0.61 -34.15 21.51
N LEU A 76 0.69 -34.31 21.22
CA LEU A 76 1.42 -35.52 21.60
C LEU A 76 1.59 -35.60 23.14
N ALA A 77 1.84 -34.48 23.81
CA ALA A 77 1.91 -34.42 25.26
C ALA A 77 0.60 -34.83 25.96
N LEU A 78 -0.54 -34.50 25.34
CA LEU A 78 -1.88 -34.84 25.88
C LEU A 78 -2.30 -36.29 25.55
N SER A 79 -1.57 -36.99 24.68
CA SER A 79 -1.90 -38.36 24.29
C SER A 79 -1.37 -39.36 25.31
N GLU A 80 -2.25 -39.92 26.12
CA GLU A 80 -1.90 -40.92 27.13
C GLU A 80 -1.20 -42.17 26.55
N ASP A 81 -1.49 -42.51 25.27
CA ASP A 81 -0.93 -43.67 24.59
C ASP A 81 0.50 -43.48 24.08
N VAL A 82 0.99 -42.24 24.02
CA VAL A 82 2.25 -41.89 23.38
C VAL A 82 3.34 -41.51 24.37
N THR A 83 3.00 -40.86 25.50
CA THR A 83 3.95 -40.40 26.51
C THR A 83 4.54 -41.56 27.33
N ARG A 84 5.83 -41.42 27.76
CA ARG A 84 6.58 -42.40 28.60
C ARG A 84 6.64 -43.81 28.01
N PHE A 85 6.80 -43.87 26.73
CA PHE A 85 6.81 -45.11 25.97
C PHE A 85 8.24 -45.60 25.72
N ARG A 86 8.42 -46.93 25.91
CA ARG A 86 9.64 -47.64 25.52
C ARG A 86 9.31 -48.86 24.69
N LEU A 87 10.03 -49.05 23.60
CA LEU A 87 9.82 -50.14 22.66
C LEU A 87 9.97 -51.51 23.33
N ASP A 88 10.99 -51.65 24.18
CA ASP A 88 11.31 -52.91 24.88
C ASP A 88 10.20 -53.32 25.87
N ASP A 89 9.57 -52.33 26.51
CA ASP A 89 8.53 -52.55 27.50
C ASP A 89 7.19 -52.85 26.88
N GLN A 90 6.84 -52.17 25.78
CA GLN A 90 5.51 -52.29 25.14
C GLN A 90 5.56 -52.08 23.62
N PRO A 91 6.04 -53.08 22.85
CA PRO A 91 6.25 -52.94 21.38
C PRO A 91 4.97 -52.61 20.60
N GLN A 92 3.79 -52.99 21.11
CA GLN A 92 2.52 -52.69 20.45
C GLN A 92 2.19 -51.19 20.41
N LYS A 93 2.70 -50.42 21.38
CA LYS A 93 2.53 -48.96 21.41
C LYS A 93 3.32 -48.25 20.33
N ALA A 94 4.39 -48.83 19.80
CA ALA A 94 5.13 -48.29 18.67
C ALA A 94 4.23 -48.08 17.44
N LEU A 95 3.34 -49.03 17.17
CA LEU A 95 2.39 -48.94 16.04
C LEU A 95 1.40 -47.79 16.22
N HIS A 96 0.95 -47.54 17.45
CA HIS A 96 0.03 -46.42 17.73
C HIS A 96 0.79 -45.07 17.58
N LEU A 97 2.02 -44.98 18.07
CA LEU A 97 2.85 -43.80 17.88
C LEU A 97 3.09 -43.51 16.39
N GLU A 98 3.44 -44.52 15.60
CA GLU A 98 3.65 -44.38 14.16
C GLU A 98 2.39 -43.88 13.45
N GLU A 99 1.19 -44.39 13.82
CA GLU A 99 -0.09 -43.90 13.29
C GLU A 99 -0.36 -42.44 13.66
N HIS A 100 -0.03 -42.00 14.90
CA HIS A 100 -0.14 -40.63 15.32
C HIS A 100 0.79 -39.73 14.52
N LEU A 101 2.07 -40.09 14.41
CA LEU A 101 3.07 -39.31 13.65
C LEU A 101 2.68 -39.19 12.16
N LYS A 102 2.08 -40.23 11.59
CA LYS A 102 1.60 -40.23 10.19
C LYS A 102 0.52 -39.19 9.94
N ARG A 103 -0.35 -38.90 10.89
CA ARG A 103 -1.40 -37.90 10.75
C ARG A 103 -0.79 -36.50 10.60
N TYR A 104 0.24 -36.17 11.37
CA TYR A 104 0.87 -34.87 11.34
C TYR A 104 1.74 -34.66 10.09
N THR A 105 2.51 -35.67 9.68
CA THR A 105 3.34 -35.58 8.47
C THR A 105 2.53 -35.46 7.18
N THR A 106 1.29 -35.96 7.15
CA THR A 106 0.45 -35.90 5.95
C THR A 106 -0.20 -34.49 5.78
N VAL A 107 -0.36 -33.74 6.85
CA VAL A 107 -1.09 -32.47 6.85
C VAL A 107 -0.17 -31.25 6.68
N SER A 108 1.08 -31.34 7.12
CA SER A 108 2.01 -30.19 7.08
C SER A 108 2.86 -30.21 5.82
N GLN A 109 3.01 -29.03 5.19
CA GLN A 109 3.98 -28.77 4.13
C GLN A 109 5.27 -28.13 4.66
N PHE A 110 5.30 -27.75 5.93
CA PHE A 110 6.43 -27.06 6.56
C PHE A 110 7.62 -28.01 6.77
N PHE A 111 7.38 -29.16 7.35
CA PHE A 111 8.42 -30.16 7.55
C PHE A 111 8.17 -31.40 6.68
N SER A 112 9.23 -32.06 6.28
CA SER A 112 9.19 -33.26 5.46
C SER A 112 9.33 -34.54 6.28
N LEU A 113 9.86 -34.43 7.47
CA LEU A 113 10.05 -35.55 8.37
C LEU A 113 9.84 -35.13 9.81
N LEU A 114 9.10 -35.94 10.56
CA LEU A 114 8.87 -35.83 11.99
C LEU A 114 9.36 -37.10 12.67
N LEU A 115 10.24 -36.93 13.63
CA LEU A 115 10.77 -38.00 14.46
C LEU A 115 10.42 -37.74 15.91
N TYR A 116 10.16 -38.81 16.63
CA TYR A 116 9.92 -38.79 18.06
C TYR A 116 11.01 -39.59 18.75
N TRP A 117 11.59 -39.04 19.79
CA TRP A 117 12.59 -39.72 20.61
C TRP A 117 12.26 -39.57 22.08
N TYR A 118 12.26 -40.69 22.80
CA TYR A 118 12.18 -40.71 24.26
C TYR A 118 13.60 -40.72 24.83
N HIS A 119 13.89 -39.84 25.79
CA HIS A 119 15.23 -39.72 26.36
C HIS A 119 15.66 -41.03 27.04
N GLY A 120 16.76 -41.57 26.59
CA GLY A 120 17.33 -42.85 27.05
C GLY A 120 16.79 -44.09 26.33
N ASP A 121 15.94 -43.91 25.31
CA ASP A 121 15.66 -45.01 24.38
C ASP A 121 16.73 -45.12 23.29
N ASP A 122 16.98 -46.33 22.86
CA ASP A 122 17.91 -46.63 21.77
C ASP A 122 17.29 -46.42 20.38
N TYR A 123 16.02 -46.04 20.31
CA TYR A 123 15.28 -45.94 19.07
C TYR A 123 14.58 -44.56 18.91
N LEU A 124 14.56 -44.13 17.66
CA LEU A 124 13.73 -43.03 17.17
C LEU A 124 12.54 -43.60 16.37
N TYR A 125 11.41 -42.96 16.50
CA TYR A 125 10.17 -43.36 15.85
C TYR A 125 9.75 -42.36 14.79
N HIS A 126 9.31 -42.83 13.64
CA HIS A 126 8.67 -42.00 12.63
C HIS A 126 7.42 -42.67 12.08
N PHE A 127 6.73 -42.03 11.15
CA PHE A 127 5.39 -42.44 10.69
C PHE A 127 5.29 -43.83 10.02
N SER A 128 6.39 -44.47 9.70
CA SER A 128 6.37 -45.78 9.02
C SER A 128 7.31 -46.83 9.61
N SER A 129 8.19 -46.44 10.52
CA SER A 129 9.17 -47.34 11.14
C SER A 129 9.86 -46.72 12.34
N SER A 130 10.65 -47.51 13.05
CA SER A 130 11.63 -47.06 14.02
C SER A 130 13.05 -47.29 13.50
N VAL A 131 13.99 -46.48 13.96
CA VAL A 131 15.40 -46.60 13.62
C VAL A 131 16.23 -46.46 14.89
N SER A 132 17.32 -47.21 15.04
CA SER A 132 18.18 -47.04 16.21
C SER A 132 18.82 -45.66 16.19
N LEU A 133 18.94 -45.03 17.37
CA LEU A 133 19.55 -43.72 17.53
C LEU A 133 20.95 -43.72 16.95
N ASP A 134 21.73 -44.78 17.19
CA ASP A 134 23.08 -44.89 16.68
C ASP A 134 23.14 -44.96 15.15
N SER A 135 22.23 -45.75 14.52
CA SER A 135 22.13 -45.78 13.05
C SER A 135 21.63 -44.44 12.50
N PHE A 136 20.72 -43.76 13.19
CA PHE A 136 20.25 -42.45 12.79
C PHE A 136 21.39 -41.44 12.75
N LEU A 137 22.15 -41.35 13.81
CA LEU A 137 23.24 -40.37 13.94
C LEU A 137 24.43 -40.65 13.01
N ASN A 138 24.76 -41.96 12.78
CA ASN A 138 25.98 -42.34 12.06
C ASN A 138 25.73 -42.72 10.57
N THR A 139 24.49 -42.97 10.17
CA THR A 139 24.19 -43.50 8.83
C THR A 139 23.01 -42.83 8.13
N ASN A 140 21.95 -42.50 8.87
CA ASN A 140 20.73 -42.03 8.28
C ASN A 140 20.64 -40.50 8.18
N CYS A 141 21.23 -39.78 9.18
CA CYS A 141 21.17 -38.32 9.27
C CYS A 141 22.53 -37.78 9.64
N ILE A 142 23.43 -37.70 8.69
CA ILE A 142 24.76 -37.16 8.87
C ILE A 142 24.74 -35.67 8.61
N LEU A 143 25.01 -34.88 9.64
CA LEU A 143 25.02 -33.42 9.59
C LEU A 143 26.40 -32.91 9.19
N GLU A 144 26.49 -31.90 8.34
CA GLU A 144 27.77 -31.31 7.93
C GLU A 144 28.50 -30.61 9.09
N ASN A 145 27.72 -29.88 9.92
CA ASN A 145 28.29 -28.99 10.94
C ASN A 145 28.36 -29.60 12.35
N TYR A 146 27.83 -30.82 12.55
CA TYR A 146 27.78 -31.49 13.85
C TYR A 146 28.21 -32.94 13.72
N ASP A 147 29.14 -33.35 14.54
CA ASP A 147 29.44 -34.77 14.66
C ASP A 147 28.34 -35.55 15.43
N PRO A 148 28.26 -36.88 15.32
CA PRO A 148 27.23 -37.67 15.98
C PRO A 148 27.12 -37.47 17.49
N GLU A 149 28.25 -37.28 18.18
CA GLU A 149 28.28 -37.06 19.63
C GLU A 149 27.76 -35.67 20.01
N GLN A 150 28.10 -34.66 19.22
CA GLN A 150 27.56 -33.30 19.37
C GLN A 150 26.04 -33.29 19.15
N PHE A 151 25.58 -33.95 18.09
CA PHE A 151 24.15 -33.99 17.82
C PHE A 151 23.40 -34.77 18.91
N ARG A 152 23.97 -35.88 19.42
CA ARG A 152 23.41 -36.61 20.58
C ARG A 152 23.30 -35.69 21.79
N SER A 153 24.37 -34.93 22.10
CA SER A 153 24.37 -33.98 23.21
C SER A 153 23.28 -32.92 23.08
N LEU A 154 23.02 -32.42 21.85
CA LEU A 154 21.94 -31.45 21.57
C LEU A 154 20.57 -32.08 21.76
N LEU A 155 20.39 -33.36 21.41
CA LEU A 155 19.13 -34.09 21.66
C LEU A 155 18.88 -34.28 23.17
N GLU A 156 19.91 -34.57 23.96
CA GLU A 156 19.82 -34.78 25.40
C GLU A 156 19.70 -33.47 26.21
N GLN A 157 20.10 -32.34 25.61
CA GLN A 157 20.01 -31.04 26.26
C GLN A 157 18.56 -30.62 26.41
N GLU A 158 18.19 -30.15 27.59
CA GLU A 158 16.86 -29.56 27.85
C GLU A 158 16.66 -28.28 27.02
N LYS A 159 15.59 -28.22 26.24
CA LYS A 159 15.23 -27.07 25.41
C LYS A 159 14.16 -26.27 26.13
N LYS A 160 14.33 -24.96 26.19
CA LYS A 160 13.37 -24.07 26.85
C LYS A 160 12.03 -24.04 26.10
N ASP A 161 12.09 -23.84 24.77
CA ASP A 161 10.95 -23.87 23.86
C ASP A 161 11.28 -24.79 22.67
N PHE A 162 12.28 -24.44 21.91
CA PHE A 162 12.87 -25.24 20.84
C PHE A 162 14.33 -24.84 20.61
N LEU A 163 15.07 -25.70 19.92
CA LEU A 163 16.40 -25.44 19.41
C LEU A 163 16.37 -25.59 17.90
N ILE A 164 16.95 -24.62 17.18
CA ILE A 164 17.04 -24.68 15.71
C ILE A 164 18.50 -24.91 15.33
N LEU A 165 18.73 -25.98 14.57
CA LEU A 165 20.01 -26.18 13.91
C LEU A 165 19.96 -25.46 12.56
N PRO A 166 20.92 -24.55 12.29
CA PRO A 166 20.99 -23.80 11.05
C PRO A 166 20.97 -24.67 9.82
N GLU A 167 20.64 -24.04 8.68
CA GLU A 167 20.72 -24.69 7.38
C GLU A 167 22.09 -25.30 7.14
N GLN A 168 22.09 -26.57 6.81
CA GLN A 168 23.27 -27.35 6.54
C GLN A 168 22.98 -28.51 5.63
N GLU A 169 24.02 -29.05 4.98
CA GLU A 169 23.89 -30.27 4.21
C GLU A 169 23.64 -31.45 5.14
N VAL A 170 22.62 -32.24 4.82
CA VAL A 170 22.26 -33.46 5.54
C VAL A 170 22.32 -34.61 4.57
N THR A 171 23.25 -35.54 4.84
CA THR A 171 23.41 -36.75 4.03
C THR A 171 23.02 -38.01 4.80
N GLY A 172 22.71 -39.09 4.10
CA GLY A 172 22.37 -40.35 4.70
C GLY A 172 21.40 -41.17 3.83
N MET A 173 21.42 -42.47 3.96
CA MET A 173 20.65 -43.36 3.08
C MET A 173 19.16 -43.23 3.26
N TRP A 174 18.70 -42.97 4.48
CA TRP A 174 17.28 -42.89 4.78
C TRP A 174 16.69 -41.53 4.35
N ILE A 175 17.37 -40.46 4.62
CA ILE A 175 16.92 -39.10 4.28
C ILE A 175 16.88 -38.92 2.76
N ASN A 176 17.87 -39.41 2.03
CA ASN A 176 17.92 -39.34 0.56
C ASN A 176 16.77 -40.09 -0.12
N GLY A 177 16.16 -41.09 0.55
CA GLY A 177 15.00 -41.79 0.04
C GLY A 177 13.69 -41.03 0.19
N TYR A 178 13.63 -40.05 1.08
CA TYR A 178 12.42 -39.27 1.41
C TYR A 178 12.49 -37.77 1.03
N LEU A 179 13.70 -37.24 0.80
CA LEU A 179 13.91 -35.81 0.66
C LEU A 179 14.76 -35.51 -0.58
N SER A 180 14.20 -34.71 -1.49
CA SER A 180 14.90 -34.29 -2.71
C SER A 180 16.04 -33.30 -2.48
N ASP A 181 15.93 -32.49 -1.43
CA ASP A 181 16.95 -31.47 -1.11
C ASP A 181 17.98 -32.01 -0.14
N LEU A 182 19.25 -31.66 -0.33
CA LEU A 182 20.32 -32.00 0.61
C LEU A 182 20.32 -31.06 1.82
N ASN A 183 20.08 -29.77 1.62
CA ASN A 183 20.08 -28.78 2.69
C ASN A 183 18.82 -28.84 3.54
N LYS A 184 18.99 -28.87 4.84
CA LYS A 184 17.92 -28.95 5.83
C LYS A 184 18.16 -28.00 6.99
N ILE A 185 17.03 -27.63 7.63
CA ILE A 185 16.99 -26.95 8.92
C ILE A 185 16.29 -27.90 9.88
N ILE A 186 16.83 -28.08 11.07
CA ILE A 186 16.30 -29.04 12.04
C ILE A 186 15.78 -28.29 13.26
N TYR A 187 14.52 -28.54 13.60
CA TYR A 187 13.91 -28.05 14.84
C TYR A 187 13.86 -29.19 15.84
N LEU A 188 14.41 -28.96 17.01
CA LEU A 188 14.35 -29.86 18.16
C LEU A 188 13.43 -29.22 19.20
N MET A 189 12.41 -29.96 19.62
CA MET A 189 11.42 -29.47 20.56
C MET A 189 11.13 -30.51 21.63
N ASP A 190 11.26 -30.16 22.89
CA ASP A 190 10.90 -31.06 23.97
C ASP A 190 9.39 -31.03 24.22
N ILE A 191 8.81 -32.19 24.48
CA ILE A 191 7.38 -32.30 24.79
C ILE A 191 7.17 -31.86 26.25
N SER A 192 6.36 -30.83 26.43
CA SER A 192 6.00 -30.32 27.76
C SER A 192 4.81 -31.13 28.35
N PRO A 193 4.74 -31.40 29.66
CA PRO A 193 5.59 -30.87 30.72
C PRO A 193 6.75 -31.77 31.16
N SER A 194 6.79 -33.05 30.69
CA SER A 194 7.76 -34.03 31.18
C SER A 194 9.19 -33.73 30.74
N ARG A 195 9.36 -33.13 29.53
CA ARG A 195 10.67 -32.90 28.86
C ARG A 195 11.54 -34.16 28.78
N GLU A 196 10.90 -35.32 28.83
CA GLU A 196 11.55 -36.64 28.67
C GLU A 196 11.52 -37.10 27.21
N GLU A 197 10.80 -36.38 26.35
CA GLU A 197 10.63 -36.66 24.93
C GLU A 197 11.04 -35.46 24.08
N THR A 198 11.71 -35.72 22.97
CA THR A 198 12.09 -34.72 21.98
C THR A 198 11.47 -35.05 20.62
N LEU A 199 10.85 -34.06 20.01
CA LEU A 199 10.46 -34.07 18.61
C LEU A 199 11.56 -33.48 17.74
N ILE A 200 11.85 -34.15 16.63
CA ILE A 200 12.82 -33.70 15.64
C ILE A 200 12.05 -33.44 14.35
N PHE A 201 11.93 -32.17 13.96
CA PHE A 201 11.33 -31.78 12.70
C PHE A 201 12.42 -31.43 11.70
N ILE A 202 12.42 -32.11 10.55
CA ILE A 202 13.36 -31.85 9.47
C ILE A 202 12.65 -31.06 8.38
N VAL A 203 13.07 -29.81 8.19
CA VAL A 203 12.51 -28.87 7.25
C VAL A 203 13.41 -28.75 6.03
N PRO A 204 12.92 -28.94 4.82
CA PRO A 204 13.72 -28.78 3.61
C PRO A 204 14.04 -27.31 3.36
N ALA A 205 15.24 -27.02 2.88
CA ALA A 205 15.65 -25.65 2.57
C ALA A 205 14.77 -24.98 1.52
N SER A 206 14.23 -25.77 0.58
CA SER A 206 13.28 -25.30 -0.45
C SER A 206 12.00 -24.69 0.13
N TYR A 207 11.62 -25.02 1.36
CA TYR A 207 10.54 -24.31 2.04
C TYR A 207 10.90 -22.83 2.24
N TYR A 208 12.12 -22.56 2.68
CA TYR A 208 12.59 -21.18 2.91
C TYR A 208 12.84 -20.42 1.61
N ASP A 209 13.20 -21.11 0.52
CA ASP A 209 13.22 -20.50 -0.81
C ASP A 209 11.84 -19.94 -1.15
N ASN A 210 10.79 -20.71 -0.90
CA ASN A 210 9.42 -20.27 -1.14
C ASN A 210 8.94 -19.19 -0.15
N LEU A 211 9.41 -19.22 1.10
CA LEU A 211 9.02 -18.28 2.14
C LEU A 211 9.66 -16.90 1.91
N LEU A 212 10.98 -16.87 1.61
CA LEU A 212 11.79 -15.67 1.55
C LEU A 212 11.87 -15.05 0.14
N THR A 213 11.82 -15.87 -0.93
CA THR A 213 11.95 -15.36 -2.32
C THR A 213 10.63 -15.07 -3.02
N ARG A 214 9.48 -15.37 -2.39
CA ARG A 214 8.18 -15.26 -3.02
C ARG A 214 7.59 -13.86 -2.86
N SER A 215 8.08 -12.91 -3.63
CA SER A 215 7.40 -11.61 -3.82
C SER A 215 7.73 -11.02 -5.17
N GLY A 216 6.71 -10.70 -5.92
CA GLY A 216 6.57 -9.67 -6.93
C GLY A 216 7.48 -9.64 -8.16
N SER A 217 6.95 -8.97 -9.18
CA SER A 217 7.54 -8.78 -10.52
C SER A 217 8.47 -7.56 -10.63
N ASP A 218 8.83 -6.89 -9.54
CA ASP A 218 9.63 -5.66 -9.56
C ASP A 218 11.13 -5.95 -9.36
N GLN A 219 11.97 -5.39 -10.23
CA GLN A 219 13.44 -5.48 -10.15
C GLN A 219 14.03 -5.03 -8.80
N ALA A 220 13.30 -4.21 -8.03
CA ALA A 220 13.68 -3.79 -6.70
C ALA A 220 13.56 -4.92 -5.66
N GLU A 221 12.73 -5.93 -5.93
CA GLU A 221 12.55 -7.11 -5.08
C GLU A 221 13.60 -8.19 -5.38
N GLU A 222 14.13 -8.24 -6.60
CA GLU A 222 15.14 -9.22 -7.02
C GLU A 222 16.49 -9.03 -6.29
N SER A 223 16.84 -7.83 -5.82
CA SER A 223 18.12 -7.56 -5.14
C SER A 223 18.05 -7.56 -3.63
N ARG A 224 16.96 -8.06 -3.06
CA ARG A 224 16.77 -8.19 -1.61
C ARG A 224 17.44 -9.46 -1.10
N THR A 225 18.00 -9.39 0.11
CA THR A 225 18.51 -10.55 0.83
C THR A 225 17.82 -10.67 2.17
N ASP A 226 17.02 -11.71 2.34
CA ASP A 226 16.26 -11.97 3.54
C ASP A 226 16.93 -13.07 4.37
N PHE A 227 16.86 -12.95 5.68
CA PHE A 227 17.48 -13.90 6.60
C PHE A 227 16.65 -14.12 7.86
N LEU A 228 16.84 -15.27 8.47
CA LEU A 228 16.34 -15.61 9.79
C LEU A 228 17.54 -15.80 10.73
N TYR A 229 17.45 -15.23 11.92
CA TYR A 229 18.50 -15.26 12.92
C TYR A 229 17.93 -15.67 14.28
N TYR A 230 18.57 -16.61 14.96
CA TYR A 230 18.12 -17.13 16.24
C TYR A 230 19.30 -17.57 17.08
N ASP A 231 19.28 -17.24 18.36
CA ASP A 231 20.29 -17.65 19.36
C ASP A 231 21.74 -17.45 18.91
N GLY A 232 22.03 -16.31 18.29
CA GLY A 232 23.39 -15.97 17.85
C GLY A 232 23.81 -16.53 16.49
N ALA A 233 22.95 -17.26 15.79
CA ALA A 233 23.26 -17.88 14.50
C ALA A 233 22.21 -17.57 13.42
N PHE A 234 22.66 -17.52 12.15
CA PHE A 234 21.75 -17.46 11.01
C PHE A 234 21.13 -18.84 10.78
N ILE A 235 19.81 -18.91 10.83
CA ILE A 235 19.08 -20.13 10.48
C ILE A 235 19.21 -20.39 8.98
N THR A 236 18.92 -19.37 8.19
CA THR A 236 19.01 -19.40 6.72
C THR A 236 19.08 -17.98 6.17
N CYS A 237 19.59 -17.86 4.95
CA CYS A 237 19.69 -16.60 4.23
C CYS A 237 19.37 -16.83 2.76
N ARG A 238 18.56 -15.93 2.13
CA ARG A 238 18.15 -16.02 0.72
C ARG A 238 18.22 -14.66 0.05
N GLY A 239 18.62 -14.65 -1.19
CA GLY A 239 18.72 -13.47 -2.05
C GLY A 239 20.01 -13.39 -2.81
N ASP A 240 20.16 -12.39 -3.67
CA ASP A 240 21.28 -12.27 -4.61
C ASP A 240 22.66 -12.17 -3.96
N GLU A 241 22.74 -11.59 -2.76
CA GLU A 241 23.99 -11.39 -2.04
C GLU A 241 24.13 -12.31 -0.82
N ALA A 242 23.28 -13.33 -0.67
CA ALA A 242 23.26 -14.23 0.49
C ALA A 242 24.64 -14.88 0.74
N ASP A 243 25.29 -15.37 -0.32
CA ASP A 243 26.59 -16.06 -0.24
C ASP A 243 27.77 -15.10 0.01
N THR A 244 27.59 -13.80 -0.22
CA THR A 244 28.65 -12.78 -0.12
C THR A 244 28.52 -11.91 1.11
N LEU A 245 27.46 -12.09 1.90
CA LEU A 245 27.22 -11.32 3.11
C LEU A 245 28.30 -11.61 4.18
N PRO A 246 28.86 -10.58 4.81
CA PRO A 246 29.76 -10.75 5.95
C PRO A 246 28.95 -11.14 7.18
N GLN A 247 28.69 -12.43 7.36
CA GLN A 247 27.86 -12.95 8.45
C GLN A 247 28.36 -12.55 9.84
N GLU A 248 29.68 -12.50 10.04
CA GLU A 248 30.27 -12.06 11.32
C GLU A 248 29.99 -10.58 11.61
N GLU A 249 30.12 -9.70 10.61
CA GLU A 249 29.86 -8.27 10.77
C GLU A 249 28.35 -8.02 10.99
N LEU A 250 27.49 -8.76 10.27
CA LEU A 250 26.05 -8.67 10.42
C LEU A 250 25.57 -9.22 11.76
N SER A 251 26.11 -10.37 12.23
CA SER A 251 25.75 -10.94 13.54
C SER A 251 26.13 -10.01 14.69
N ALA A 252 27.30 -9.35 14.61
CA ALA A 252 27.72 -8.36 15.59
C ALA A 252 26.76 -7.15 15.63
N LEU A 253 26.27 -6.71 14.47
CA LEU A 253 25.28 -5.64 14.39
C LEU A 253 23.92 -6.06 14.96
N LEU A 254 23.49 -7.31 14.72
CA LEU A 254 22.21 -7.82 15.20
C LEU A 254 22.18 -8.02 16.72
N ALA A 255 23.33 -8.37 17.33
CA ALA A 255 23.44 -8.60 18.78
C ALA A 255 23.19 -7.34 19.63
N GLU A 256 23.41 -6.14 19.07
CA GLU A 256 23.26 -4.86 19.77
C GLU A 256 21.93 -4.13 19.44
N ARG A 257 21.06 -4.73 18.60
CA ARG A 257 19.93 -4.00 18.01
C ARG A 257 18.54 -4.46 18.46
N SER A 258 17.63 -3.49 18.44
CA SER A 258 16.18 -3.67 18.55
C SER A 258 15.52 -3.65 17.16
N ASP A 259 14.27 -4.09 17.09
CA ASP A 259 13.43 -4.06 15.90
C ASP A 259 13.37 -2.68 15.25
N GLY A 260 13.32 -2.64 13.92
CA GLY A 260 13.21 -1.41 13.13
C GLY A 260 14.03 -1.44 11.85
N SER A 261 13.99 -0.32 11.12
CA SER A 261 14.67 -0.13 9.83
C SER A 261 15.78 0.91 9.96
N GLU A 262 16.99 0.59 9.49
CA GLU A 262 18.14 1.50 9.54
C GLU A 262 19.12 1.24 8.38
N VAL A 263 19.79 2.32 7.95
CA VAL A 263 20.85 2.21 6.94
C VAL A 263 22.17 1.79 7.59
N VAL A 264 22.63 0.60 7.24
CA VAL A 264 23.91 0.03 7.71
C VAL A 264 24.97 0.01 6.61
N ARG A 265 26.22 -0.11 7.00
CA ARG A 265 27.34 -0.28 6.08
C ARG A 265 27.99 -1.64 6.31
N LEU A 266 27.94 -2.50 5.30
CA LEU A 266 28.53 -3.83 5.29
C LEU A 266 29.50 -3.92 4.10
N ASN A 267 30.72 -4.37 4.31
CA ASN A 267 31.76 -4.44 3.27
C ASN A 267 31.92 -3.16 2.45
N GLY A 268 31.73 -1.98 3.08
CA GLY A 268 31.83 -0.67 2.43
C GLY A 268 30.62 -0.26 1.60
N ARG A 269 29.62 -1.12 1.39
CA ARG A 269 28.35 -0.82 0.73
C ARG A 269 27.28 -0.44 1.76
N ARG A 270 26.30 0.35 1.35
CA ARG A 270 25.18 0.77 2.20
C ARG A 270 23.97 -0.08 1.90
N TYR A 271 23.33 -0.58 2.95
CA TYR A 271 22.11 -1.36 2.90
C TYR A 271 21.06 -0.75 3.81
N LEU A 272 19.80 -0.83 3.42
CA LEU A 272 18.69 -0.70 4.36
C LEU A 272 18.53 -2.07 5.04
N LEU A 273 18.82 -2.13 6.33
CA LEU A 273 18.56 -3.28 7.18
C LEU A 273 17.25 -3.04 7.90
N SER A 274 16.28 -3.89 7.67
CA SER A 274 15.03 -3.92 8.41
C SER A 274 14.97 -5.22 9.22
N THR A 275 14.62 -5.13 10.50
CA THR A 275 14.56 -6.28 11.41
C THR A 275 13.29 -6.23 12.23
N GLN A 276 12.70 -7.40 12.49
CA GLN A 276 11.57 -7.56 13.38
C GLN A 276 11.63 -8.93 14.07
N THR A 277 11.38 -8.96 15.36
CA THR A 277 11.39 -10.19 16.16
C THR A 277 9.99 -10.80 16.20
N GLY A 278 9.88 -12.08 15.88
CA GLY A 278 8.66 -12.85 16.00
C GLY A 278 8.32 -13.25 17.43
N THR A 279 7.14 -13.81 17.63
CA THR A 279 6.69 -14.31 18.94
C THR A 279 7.50 -15.51 19.44
N SER A 280 8.10 -16.27 18.52
CA SER A 280 9.01 -17.39 18.79
C SER A 280 10.41 -16.94 19.26
N GLY A 281 10.71 -15.64 19.20
CA GLY A 281 12.05 -15.11 19.47
C GLY A 281 12.99 -15.19 18.28
N ILE A 282 12.54 -15.65 17.13
CA ILE A 282 13.31 -15.60 15.87
C ILE A 282 13.31 -14.15 15.37
N LEU A 283 14.48 -13.66 15.02
CA LEU A 283 14.65 -12.36 14.39
C LEU A 283 14.62 -12.55 12.86
N TYR A 284 13.71 -11.86 12.23
CA TYR A 284 13.54 -11.80 10.78
C TYR A 284 14.17 -10.53 10.27
N GLY A 285 14.99 -10.63 9.26
CA GLY A 285 15.68 -9.47 8.71
C GLY A 285 15.69 -9.47 7.19
N SER A 286 15.71 -8.26 6.65
CA SER A 286 15.82 -8.00 5.23
C SER A 286 16.90 -6.96 4.99
N LEU A 287 17.81 -7.26 4.08
CA LEU A 287 18.86 -6.37 3.60
C LEU A 287 18.58 -6.00 2.16
N GLN A 288 18.46 -4.70 1.91
CA GLN A 288 18.27 -4.19 0.56
C GLN A 288 19.36 -3.16 0.22
N PRO A 289 20.13 -3.36 -0.88
CA PRO A 289 21.17 -2.43 -1.27
C PRO A 289 20.60 -1.04 -1.55
N MET A 290 21.21 -0.01 -0.97
CA MET A 290 20.81 1.39 -1.21
C MET A 290 21.08 1.85 -2.67
N SER A 291 21.86 1.09 -3.45
CA SER A 291 22.04 1.32 -4.88
C SER A 291 20.73 1.20 -5.63
N VAL A 292 19.92 0.18 -5.34
CA VAL A 292 18.60 -0.04 -5.97
C VAL A 292 17.67 1.16 -5.73
N PHE A 293 17.65 1.65 -4.49
CA PHE A 293 16.92 2.87 -4.14
C PHE A 293 17.41 4.08 -4.95
N HIS A 294 18.74 4.25 -5.08
CA HIS A 294 19.33 5.34 -5.86
C HIS A 294 19.03 5.22 -7.35
N ASP A 295 19.08 4.00 -7.90
CA ASP A 295 18.79 3.74 -9.31
C ASP A 295 17.31 4.00 -9.63
N LYS A 296 16.39 3.61 -8.74
CA LYS A 296 14.97 3.93 -8.87
C LYS A 296 14.72 5.44 -8.85
N ILE A 297 15.34 6.15 -7.91
CA ILE A 297 15.26 7.62 -7.86
C ILE A 297 15.85 8.24 -9.12
N LEU A 298 17.03 7.79 -9.58
CA LEU A 298 17.65 8.32 -10.78
C LEU A 298 16.81 8.07 -12.03
N ALA A 299 16.22 6.90 -12.19
CA ALA A 299 15.36 6.56 -13.31
C ALA A 299 14.13 7.47 -13.40
N GLU A 300 13.44 7.70 -12.28
CA GLU A 300 12.28 8.58 -12.22
C GLU A 300 12.65 10.07 -12.22
N GLN A 301 13.81 10.44 -11.64
CA GLN A 301 14.31 11.81 -11.58
C GLN A 301 14.60 12.39 -12.97
N TRP A 302 15.03 11.57 -13.94
CA TRP A 302 15.21 12.02 -15.32
C TRP A 302 13.91 12.59 -15.89
N GLY A 303 12.76 11.98 -15.59
CA GLY A 303 11.44 12.47 -15.99
C GLY A 303 11.11 13.84 -15.38
N ILE A 304 11.30 13.97 -14.07
CA ILE A 304 11.03 15.24 -13.34
C ILE A 304 12.00 16.32 -13.77
N SER A 305 13.29 16.00 -13.89
CA SER A 305 14.33 16.95 -14.34
C SER A 305 14.08 17.40 -15.77
N LEU A 306 13.64 16.49 -16.66
CA LEU A 306 13.26 16.81 -18.03
C LEU A 306 12.05 17.76 -18.07
N ILE A 307 11.02 17.51 -17.26
CA ILE A 307 9.84 18.39 -17.15
C ILE A 307 10.24 19.79 -16.66
N VAL A 308 11.07 19.87 -15.60
CA VAL A 308 11.57 21.14 -15.10
C VAL A 308 12.38 21.88 -16.17
N LEU A 309 13.24 21.17 -16.90
CA LEU A 309 14.04 21.73 -18.00
C LEU A 309 13.16 22.20 -19.16
N VAL A 310 12.19 21.39 -19.59
CA VAL A 310 11.22 21.70 -20.65
C VAL A 310 10.35 22.90 -20.27
N CYS A 311 10.04 23.08 -19.00
CA CYS A 311 9.31 24.26 -18.53
C CYS A 311 10.23 25.50 -18.36
N ALA A 312 11.46 25.32 -17.87
CA ALA A 312 12.39 26.41 -17.60
C ALA A 312 12.93 27.07 -18.90
N ILE A 313 13.25 26.27 -19.92
CA ILE A 313 13.79 26.79 -21.18
C ILE A 313 12.77 27.68 -21.92
N PRO A 314 11.51 27.26 -22.16
CA PRO A 314 10.52 28.13 -22.78
C PRO A 314 10.18 29.35 -21.93
N ALA A 315 10.16 29.21 -20.59
CA ALA A 315 9.93 30.35 -19.69
C ALA A 315 11.06 31.38 -19.81
N ALA A 316 12.32 30.95 -19.77
CA ALA A 316 13.47 31.81 -19.99
C ALA A 316 13.46 32.48 -21.39
N PHE A 317 13.11 31.69 -22.42
CA PHE A 317 12.97 32.17 -23.78
C PHE A 317 11.82 33.19 -23.93
N ALA A 318 10.66 32.89 -23.33
CA ALA A 318 9.53 33.85 -23.31
C ALA A 318 9.87 35.14 -22.58
N ILE A 319 10.59 35.07 -21.44
CA ILE A 319 11.06 36.23 -20.71
C ILE A 319 12.04 37.06 -21.56
N THR A 320 12.99 36.43 -22.26
CA THR A 320 13.95 37.10 -23.13
C THR A 320 13.28 37.74 -24.34
N LEU A 321 12.28 37.06 -24.94
CA LEU A 321 11.47 37.61 -26.04
C LEU A 321 10.59 38.77 -25.58
N ALA A 322 9.93 38.64 -24.43
CA ALA A 322 9.13 39.72 -23.83
C ALA A 322 10.00 40.92 -23.50
N ALA A 323 11.16 40.70 -22.90
CA ALA A 323 12.15 41.73 -22.60
C ALA A 323 12.64 42.43 -23.88
N GLY A 324 12.98 41.64 -24.92
CA GLY A 324 13.36 42.18 -26.23
C GLY A 324 12.23 42.93 -26.93
N SER A 325 10.98 42.55 -26.73
CA SER A 325 9.79 43.24 -27.24
C SER A 325 9.56 44.55 -26.49
N ILE A 326 9.69 44.55 -25.16
CA ILE A 326 9.58 45.75 -24.33
C ILE A 326 10.71 46.75 -24.68
N LEU A 327 11.95 46.26 -24.78
CA LEU A 327 13.08 47.10 -25.19
C LEU A 327 12.89 47.69 -26.59
N ARG A 328 12.35 46.94 -27.54
CA ARG A 328 12.01 47.44 -28.87
C ARG A 328 10.89 48.46 -28.85
N ARG A 329 9.86 48.27 -28.01
CA ARG A 329 8.77 49.26 -27.83
C ARG A 329 9.27 50.51 -27.13
N VAL A 330 10.08 50.38 -26.07
CA VAL A 330 10.71 51.49 -25.37
C VAL A 330 11.65 52.24 -26.32
N LYS A 331 12.42 51.52 -27.16
CA LYS A 331 13.29 52.14 -28.16
C LYS A 331 12.50 52.86 -29.28
N ARG A 332 11.34 52.32 -29.70
CA ARG A 332 10.41 53.00 -30.62
C ARG A 332 9.74 54.20 -29.96
N MET A 333 9.30 54.08 -28.71
CA MET A 333 8.77 55.22 -27.96
C MET A 333 9.80 56.33 -27.73
N ASN A 334 11.05 55.97 -27.43
CA ASN A 334 12.15 56.96 -27.34
C ASN A 334 12.47 57.61 -28.68
N LEU A 335 12.23 56.95 -29.81
CA LEU A 335 12.34 57.54 -31.15
C LEU A 335 11.13 58.42 -31.51
N LEU A 336 9.95 58.15 -30.92
CA LEU A 336 8.74 58.94 -31.09
C LEU A 336 8.62 60.10 -30.05
N LEU A 337 9.27 59.97 -28.89
CA LEU A 337 9.27 60.95 -27.79
C LEU A 337 10.33 62.04 -27.96
N ASN A 338 10.77 62.32 -29.18
CA ASN A 338 11.49 63.57 -29.46
C ASN A 338 10.55 64.79 -29.46
N GLU A 339 9.24 64.58 -29.13
CA GLU A 339 8.27 65.64 -28.82
C GLU A 339 7.64 65.41 -27.45
N GLU A 340 7.58 66.47 -26.67
CA GLU A 340 7.10 66.58 -25.30
C GLU A 340 5.64 66.14 -25.14
N GLY A 341 5.37 65.28 -24.14
CA GLY A 341 4.01 65.03 -23.64
C GLY A 341 3.80 63.70 -22.94
N TYR A 342 3.72 63.70 -21.62
CA TYR A 342 3.23 62.59 -20.80
C TYR A 342 1.71 62.52 -20.88
N ASN A 343 1.15 61.39 -21.35
CA ASN A 343 -0.30 61.15 -21.34
C ASN A 343 -0.63 60.04 -20.31
N LEU A 344 -1.41 60.39 -19.30
CA LEU A 344 -1.75 59.56 -18.13
C LEU A 344 -2.80 58.47 -18.45
N ASP A 345 -3.46 58.49 -19.62
CA ASP A 345 -4.55 57.59 -19.98
C ASP A 345 -4.12 56.14 -20.26
N SER A 346 -2.81 55.91 -20.48
CA SER A 346 -2.29 54.55 -20.71
C SER A 346 -2.08 53.76 -19.40
N ILE A 347 -2.06 54.43 -18.26
CA ILE A 347 -1.91 53.79 -16.94
C ILE A 347 -3.26 53.25 -16.45
N GLU A 348 -4.35 53.95 -16.75
CA GLU A 348 -5.70 53.58 -16.33
C GLU A 348 -6.20 52.29 -17.04
N SER A 349 -5.91 52.14 -18.34
CA SER A 349 -6.24 50.93 -19.08
C SER A 349 -5.42 49.70 -18.65
N GLY A 350 -4.17 49.89 -18.21
CA GLY A 350 -3.35 48.82 -17.66
C GLY A 350 -3.85 48.31 -16.29
N ILE A 351 -4.35 49.21 -15.46
CA ILE A 351 -4.90 48.86 -14.14
C ILE A 351 -6.24 48.15 -14.28
N GLN A 352 -7.09 48.51 -15.22
CA GLN A 352 -8.37 47.82 -15.48
C GLN A 352 -8.15 46.38 -15.96
N LEU A 353 -7.14 46.15 -16.77
CA LEU A 353 -6.80 44.80 -17.24
C LEU A 353 -6.29 43.90 -16.09
N LEU A 354 -5.52 44.45 -15.17
CA LEU A 354 -5.03 43.74 -13.98
C LEU A 354 -6.16 43.38 -13.01
N VAL A 355 -7.14 44.27 -12.84
CA VAL A 355 -8.31 44.02 -11.96
C VAL A 355 -9.21 42.92 -12.52
N THR A 356 -9.37 42.84 -13.84
CA THR A 356 -10.17 41.76 -14.48
C THR A 356 -9.48 40.42 -14.35
N ASN A 357 -8.20 40.33 -14.59
CA ASN A 357 -7.44 39.09 -14.43
C ASN A 357 -7.40 38.60 -12.98
N TYR A 358 -7.37 39.52 -12.01
CA TYR A 358 -7.41 39.15 -10.58
C TYR A 358 -8.75 38.53 -10.18
N ARG A 359 -9.87 39.06 -10.71
CA ARG A 359 -11.22 38.50 -10.46
C ARG A 359 -11.40 37.07 -11.03
N ASP A 360 -10.82 36.79 -12.17
CA ASP A 360 -10.91 35.47 -12.78
C ASP A 360 -10.08 34.42 -12.03
N THR A 361 -8.89 34.80 -11.54
CA THR A 361 -8.05 33.94 -10.70
C THR A 361 -8.69 33.64 -9.33
N GLU A 362 -9.42 34.59 -8.77
CA GLU A 362 -10.14 34.43 -7.50
C GLU A 362 -11.30 33.46 -7.62
N LYS A 363 -12.05 33.50 -8.74
CA LYS A 363 -13.14 32.55 -9.05
C LYS A 363 -12.61 31.12 -9.25
N GLU A 364 -11.49 30.97 -9.92
CA GLU A 364 -10.85 29.66 -10.14
C GLU A 364 -10.34 29.06 -8.81
N SER A 365 -9.75 29.88 -7.93
CA SER A 365 -9.33 29.47 -6.59
C SER A 365 -10.51 29.05 -5.71
N GLN A 366 -11.65 29.74 -5.76
CA GLN A 366 -12.84 29.37 -5.00
C GLN A 366 -13.47 28.07 -5.51
N SER A 367 -13.48 27.83 -6.83
CA SER A 367 -13.96 26.57 -7.41
C SER A 367 -13.15 25.37 -6.95
N LEU A 368 -11.82 25.49 -6.93
CA LEU A 368 -10.92 24.43 -6.43
C LEU A 368 -11.13 24.13 -4.94
N LYS A 369 -11.32 25.17 -4.11
CA LYS A 369 -11.62 25.00 -2.66
C LYS A 369 -12.94 24.26 -2.44
N LYS A 370 -14.00 24.58 -3.20
CA LYS A 370 -15.29 23.89 -3.13
C LYS A 370 -15.17 22.43 -3.52
N THR A 371 -14.48 22.11 -4.60
CA THR A 371 -14.24 20.74 -5.04
C THR A 371 -13.50 19.92 -4.00
N ARG A 372 -12.46 20.50 -3.39
CA ARG A 372 -11.70 19.87 -2.31
C ARG A 372 -12.58 19.61 -1.09
N PHE A 373 -13.35 20.59 -0.65
CA PHE A 373 -14.27 20.43 0.48
C PHE A 373 -15.25 19.26 0.25
N ILE A 374 -15.89 19.21 -0.93
CA ILE A 374 -16.86 18.13 -1.26
C ILE A 374 -16.16 16.76 -1.23
N SER A 375 -14.95 16.68 -1.79
CA SER A 375 -14.15 15.44 -1.76
C SER A 375 -13.83 15.00 -0.34
N ASP A 376 -13.38 15.93 0.52
CA ASP A 376 -13.03 15.64 1.91
C ASP A 376 -14.29 15.27 2.74
N PHE A 377 -15.43 15.90 2.47
CA PHE A 377 -16.70 15.56 3.10
C PHE A 377 -17.13 14.14 2.75
N VAL A 378 -17.12 13.78 1.47
CA VAL A 378 -17.48 12.44 0.99
C VAL A 378 -16.57 11.36 1.53
N ARG A 379 -15.28 11.66 1.72
CA ARG A 379 -14.32 10.72 2.33
C ARG A 379 -14.49 10.56 3.84
N GLY A 380 -15.30 11.40 4.48
CA GLY A 380 -15.47 11.38 5.93
C GLY A 380 -14.25 11.92 6.69
N SER A 381 -13.52 12.86 6.09
CA SER A 381 -12.25 13.38 6.63
C SER A 381 -12.41 14.32 7.81
N PHE A 382 -13.65 14.73 8.14
CA PHE A 382 -13.92 15.66 9.23
C PHE A 382 -14.17 14.94 10.56
N SER A 383 -13.42 15.30 11.59
CA SER A 383 -13.49 14.70 12.92
C SER A 383 -14.72 15.16 13.73
N SER A 384 -15.29 16.31 13.36
CA SER A 384 -16.47 16.88 14.05
C SER A 384 -17.37 17.65 13.11
N ARG A 385 -18.66 17.80 13.51
CA ARG A 385 -19.62 18.63 12.78
C ARG A 385 -19.17 20.10 12.68
N GLN A 386 -18.56 20.63 13.73
CA GLN A 386 -18.09 22.02 13.78
C GLN A 386 -16.95 22.27 12.78
N GLU A 387 -16.03 21.33 12.69
CA GLU A 387 -14.92 21.37 11.73
C GLU A 387 -15.43 21.38 10.28
N ALA A 388 -16.39 20.50 9.94
CA ALA A 388 -17.01 20.46 8.62
C ALA A 388 -17.73 21.78 8.28
N ILE A 389 -18.47 22.35 9.24
CA ILE A 389 -19.17 23.64 9.04
C ILE A 389 -18.16 24.78 8.82
N ALA A 390 -17.08 24.83 9.60
CA ALA A 390 -16.04 25.86 9.45
C ALA A 390 -15.36 25.76 8.07
N ALA A 391 -14.97 24.54 7.65
CA ALA A 391 -14.39 24.31 6.33
C ALA A 391 -15.34 24.64 5.17
N ALA A 392 -16.64 24.36 5.32
CA ALA A 392 -17.66 24.75 4.35
C ALA A 392 -17.78 26.29 4.23
N GLN A 393 -17.80 27.00 5.36
CA GLN A 393 -17.90 28.46 5.39
C GLN A 393 -16.70 29.13 4.71
N GLU A 394 -15.47 28.60 4.87
CA GLU A 394 -14.29 29.09 4.14
C GLU A 394 -14.43 28.97 2.61
N CYS A 395 -15.24 28.02 2.15
CA CYS A 395 -15.55 27.84 0.73
C CYS A 395 -16.82 28.60 0.29
N GLY A 396 -17.46 29.33 1.20
CA GLY A 396 -18.74 30.03 0.94
C GLY A 396 -19.93 29.07 0.80
N LEU A 397 -19.86 27.90 1.45
CA LEU A 397 -20.90 26.88 1.45
C LEU A 397 -21.64 26.86 2.80
N ASN A 398 -22.96 26.68 2.77
CA ASN A 398 -23.74 26.51 3.99
C ASN A 398 -24.21 25.06 4.10
N ILE A 399 -23.76 24.37 5.14
CA ILE A 399 -24.14 22.97 5.45
C ILE A 399 -24.76 22.82 6.83
N ASN A 400 -25.14 23.93 7.47
CA ASN A 400 -25.67 23.91 8.82
C ASN A 400 -27.18 23.55 8.85
N TYR A 401 -27.49 22.36 8.38
CA TYR A 401 -28.83 21.78 8.34
C TYR A 401 -28.91 20.49 9.20
N LYS A 402 -30.12 20.05 9.52
CA LYS A 402 -30.36 18.86 10.36
C LYS A 402 -30.18 17.54 9.61
N LEU A 403 -30.41 17.55 8.31
CA LEU A 403 -30.43 16.38 7.46
C LEU A 403 -29.60 16.64 6.20
N TYR A 404 -28.99 15.60 5.69
CA TYR A 404 -28.39 15.60 4.35
C TYR A 404 -28.54 14.22 3.71
N LEU A 405 -28.40 14.18 2.39
CA LEU A 405 -28.22 12.97 1.62
C LEU A 405 -27.24 13.21 0.46
N THR A 406 -26.71 12.11 -0.05
CA THR A 406 -25.88 12.09 -1.24
C THR A 406 -26.67 11.57 -2.43
N ALA A 407 -26.61 12.26 -3.56
CA ALA A 407 -27.19 11.82 -4.81
C ALA A 407 -26.12 11.65 -5.88
N LEU A 408 -26.16 10.54 -6.59
CA LEU A 408 -25.34 10.26 -7.77
C LEU A 408 -26.24 10.23 -9.00
N THR A 409 -25.81 10.89 -10.05
CA THR A 409 -26.59 10.98 -11.28
C THR A 409 -25.72 10.68 -12.51
N LYS A 410 -26.35 10.10 -13.54
CA LYS A 410 -25.68 9.83 -14.81
C LYS A 410 -26.68 9.99 -15.97
N SER A 411 -26.22 10.65 -17.04
CA SER A 411 -26.89 10.64 -18.35
C SER A 411 -26.31 9.52 -19.20
N ARG A 412 -27.14 8.87 -19.99
CA ARG A 412 -26.72 7.92 -21.03
C ARG A 412 -26.31 8.62 -22.31
N GLU A 413 -26.87 9.80 -22.59
CA GLU A 413 -26.51 10.59 -23.77
C GLU A 413 -25.24 11.42 -23.54
N LEU A 414 -24.24 11.19 -24.38
CA LEU A 414 -22.97 11.92 -24.40
C LEU A 414 -23.16 13.32 -25.03
N GLY A 415 -22.72 14.37 -24.34
CA GLY A 415 -22.60 15.74 -24.91
C GLY A 415 -23.37 16.84 -24.19
N ASN A 416 -24.37 16.54 -23.36
CA ASN A 416 -25.15 17.53 -22.63
C ASN A 416 -24.82 17.63 -21.13
N GLU A 417 -23.86 16.88 -20.66
CA GLU A 417 -23.56 16.65 -19.23
C GLU A 417 -23.27 17.95 -18.47
N ASN A 418 -22.46 18.82 -19.04
CA ASN A 418 -22.13 20.10 -18.42
C ASN A 418 -23.33 21.04 -18.33
N ARG A 419 -24.27 20.99 -19.29
CA ARG A 419 -25.50 21.78 -19.25
C ARG A 419 -26.44 21.24 -18.18
N VAL A 420 -26.70 19.94 -18.17
CA VAL A 420 -27.52 19.27 -17.15
C VAL A 420 -27.00 19.58 -15.76
N TYR A 421 -25.68 19.47 -15.57
CA TYR A 421 -25.02 19.78 -14.30
C TYR A 421 -25.19 21.26 -13.90
N SER A 422 -25.02 22.19 -14.84
CA SER A 422 -25.18 23.62 -14.61
C SER A 422 -26.62 23.98 -14.22
N ASP A 423 -27.60 23.46 -14.95
CA ASP A 423 -29.02 23.71 -14.68
C ASP A 423 -29.48 23.12 -13.35
N MET A 424 -28.92 21.97 -12.96
CA MET A 424 -29.16 21.38 -11.64
C MET A 424 -28.58 22.24 -10.52
N LEU A 425 -27.38 22.78 -10.69
CA LEU A 425 -26.80 23.70 -9.70
C LEU A 425 -27.60 24.99 -9.58
N GLU A 426 -28.11 25.52 -10.69
CA GLU A 426 -28.98 26.70 -10.70
C GLU A 426 -30.32 26.43 -9.98
N ALA A 427 -30.89 25.26 -10.20
CA ALA A 427 -32.09 24.82 -9.51
C ALA A 427 -31.91 24.66 -7.99
N ILE A 428 -30.72 24.18 -7.57
CA ILE A 428 -30.34 24.11 -6.16
C ILE A 428 -30.20 25.52 -5.59
N ALA A 429 -29.45 26.40 -6.25
CA ALA A 429 -29.23 27.78 -5.80
C ALA A 429 -30.54 28.61 -5.72
N GLY A 430 -31.54 28.30 -6.55
CA GLY A 430 -32.86 28.95 -6.54
C GLY A 430 -33.77 28.48 -5.39
N THR A 431 -33.32 27.59 -4.52
CA THR A 431 -34.16 27.03 -3.44
C THR A 431 -33.84 27.71 -2.11
N SER A 432 -34.82 28.27 -1.43
CA SER A 432 -34.65 29.05 -0.20
C SER A 432 -34.64 28.22 1.10
N ARG A 433 -35.01 26.92 1.06
CA ARG A 433 -35.18 26.05 2.23
C ARG A 433 -34.27 24.82 2.25
N ALA A 434 -33.53 24.61 1.18
CA ALA A 434 -32.58 23.54 1.05
C ALA A 434 -31.32 24.08 0.34
N ASP A 435 -30.19 23.60 0.70
CA ASP A 435 -28.93 23.89 0.02
C ASP A 435 -28.34 22.62 -0.58
N GLY A 436 -27.50 22.77 -1.58
CA GLY A 436 -26.80 21.63 -2.15
C GLY A 436 -25.60 22.05 -2.98
N PHE A 437 -24.70 21.12 -3.12
CA PHE A 437 -23.45 21.32 -3.84
C PHE A 437 -23.17 20.12 -4.70
N GLY A 438 -22.54 20.33 -5.84
CA GLY A 438 -22.21 19.25 -6.76
C GLY A 438 -20.78 19.28 -7.22
N ILE A 439 -20.28 18.13 -7.64
CA ILE A 439 -19.04 17.98 -8.40
C ILE A 439 -19.27 17.02 -9.58
N HIS A 440 -18.59 17.27 -10.67
CA HIS A 440 -18.55 16.35 -11.80
C HIS A 440 -17.39 15.36 -11.61
N LEU A 441 -17.68 14.06 -11.61
CA LEU A 441 -16.72 12.98 -11.46
C LEU A 441 -16.19 12.55 -12.84
N ILE A 442 -15.09 13.14 -13.27
CA ILE A 442 -14.52 13.00 -14.63
C ILE A 442 -14.26 11.55 -15.04
N GLY A 443 -13.92 10.66 -14.08
CA GLY A 443 -13.59 9.26 -14.39
C GLY A 443 -14.79 8.38 -14.75
N ASN A 444 -15.97 8.69 -14.23
CA ASN A 444 -17.17 7.84 -14.36
C ASN A 444 -18.32 8.50 -15.14
N ASN A 445 -18.13 9.72 -15.59
CA ASN A 445 -19.18 10.53 -16.24
C ASN A 445 -20.45 10.66 -15.38
N GLN A 446 -20.24 10.87 -14.09
CA GLN A 446 -21.28 10.98 -13.06
C GLN A 446 -21.23 12.34 -12.40
N ASN A 447 -22.36 12.84 -11.94
CA ASN A 447 -22.42 14.00 -11.07
C ASN A 447 -22.80 13.55 -9.66
N LEU A 448 -22.06 14.07 -8.70
CA LEU A 448 -22.32 13.88 -7.29
C LEU A 448 -22.92 15.16 -6.73
N PHE A 449 -24.04 15.04 -6.03
CA PHE A 449 -24.67 16.13 -5.30
C PHE A 449 -24.78 15.79 -3.82
N LEU A 450 -24.48 16.75 -2.98
CA LEU A 450 -24.74 16.73 -1.55
C LEU A 450 -25.88 17.69 -1.29
N LEU A 451 -27.00 17.20 -0.76
CA LEU A 451 -28.21 17.99 -0.53
C LEU A 451 -28.49 18.07 0.97
N PHE A 452 -28.76 19.28 1.45
CA PHE A 452 -28.93 19.60 2.87
C PHE A 452 -30.23 20.31 3.09
N ALA A 453 -31.00 19.94 4.14
CA ALA A 453 -32.19 20.65 4.58
C ALA A 453 -32.54 20.32 6.04
N ASP A 454 -33.49 21.05 6.62
CA ASP A 454 -33.99 20.77 7.97
C ASP A 454 -35.09 19.72 7.98
N LYS A 455 -35.82 19.54 6.86
CA LYS A 455 -36.92 18.60 6.71
C LYS A 455 -36.74 17.72 5.48
N LYS A 456 -37.23 16.48 5.58
CA LYS A 456 -37.18 15.50 4.48
C LYS A 456 -37.95 15.97 3.23
N GLU A 457 -39.10 16.59 3.44
CA GLU A 457 -39.97 17.08 2.37
C GLU A 457 -39.28 18.13 1.47
N GLU A 458 -38.35 18.91 2.06
CA GLU A 458 -37.61 19.93 1.34
C GLU A 458 -36.57 19.29 0.39
N ILE A 459 -35.89 18.25 0.85
CA ILE A 459 -34.96 17.46 0.02
C ILE A 459 -35.74 16.69 -1.06
N GLU A 460 -36.88 16.10 -0.72
CA GLU A 460 -37.75 15.40 -1.71
C GLU A 460 -38.22 16.33 -2.84
N GLY A 461 -38.62 17.54 -2.47
CA GLY A 461 -38.98 18.56 -3.45
C GLY A 461 -37.81 18.92 -4.37
N LEU A 462 -36.60 18.99 -3.82
CA LEU A 462 -35.41 19.28 -4.59
C LEU A 462 -35.02 18.10 -5.49
N LEU A 463 -35.03 16.87 -4.98
CA LEU A 463 -34.78 15.66 -5.77
C LEU A 463 -35.74 15.53 -6.96
N SER A 464 -37.02 15.82 -6.74
CA SER A 464 -38.04 15.78 -7.81
C SER A 464 -37.74 16.79 -8.92
N ARG A 465 -37.29 18.00 -8.56
CA ARG A 465 -36.86 19.03 -9.52
C ARG A 465 -35.61 18.61 -10.28
N LEU A 466 -34.58 18.13 -9.58
CA LEU A 466 -33.35 17.69 -10.22
C LEU A 466 -33.60 16.53 -11.19
N LEU A 467 -34.44 15.58 -10.79
CA LEU A 467 -34.85 14.48 -11.67
C LEU A 467 -35.61 14.98 -12.89
N ALA A 468 -36.51 15.97 -12.72
CA ALA A 468 -37.26 16.57 -13.83
C ALA A 468 -36.29 17.26 -14.82
N ILE A 469 -35.28 17.98 -14.32
CA ILE A 469 -34.27 18.61 -15.17
C ILE A 469 -33.47 17.52 -15.93
N GLY A 470 -32.99 16.49 -15.24
CA GLY A 470 -32.28 15.39 -15.90
C GLY A 470 -33.10 14.75 -17.03
N LYS A 471 -34.42 14.54 -16.81
CA LYS A 471 -35.32 13.95 -17.78
C LYS A 471 -35.62 14.84 -18.99
N GLN A 472 -35.44 16.15 -18.91
CA GLN A 472 -35.56 17.04 -20.07
C GLN A 472 -34.45 16.81 -21.09
N TYR A 473 -33.27 16.39 -20.62
CA TYR A 473 -32.10 16.15 -21.44
C TYR A 473 -31.96 14.68 -21.85
N ASP A 474 -32.34 13.76 -20.96
CA ASP A 474 -32.24 12.31 -21.17
C ASP A 474 -33.47 11.61 -20.55
N PRO A 475 -34.37 11.02 -21.36
CA PRO A 475 -35.53 10.28 -20.86
C PRO A 475 -35.14 9.14 -19.90
N ASP A 476 -33.94 8.58 -20.06
CA ASP A 476 -33.39 7.49 -19.26
C ASP A 476 -32.44 7.97 -18.15
N TYR A 477 -32.51 9.24 -17.77
CA TYR A 477 -31.70 9.83 -16.72
C TYR A 477 -31.90 9.12 -15.38
N ILE A 478 -30.79 8.70 -14.78
CA ILE A 478 -30.75 7.92 -13.55
C ILE A 478 -30.24 8.79 -12.40
N MET A 479 -30.96 8.74 -11.28
CA MET A 479 -30.59 9.36 -10.03
C MET A 479 -30.66 8.32 -8.91
N ALA A 480 -29.55 8.05 -8.25
CA ALA A 480 -29.46 7.18 -7.09
C ALA A 480 -29.15 8.00 -5.84
N VAL A 481 -29.81 7.71 -4.74
CA VAL A 481 -29.70 8.49 -3.50
C VAL A 481 -29.46 7.59 -2.30
N SER A 482 -28.67 8.11 -1.34
CA SER A 482 -28.50 7.49 -0.03
C SER A 482 -29.76 7.57 0.83
N ASP A 483 -29.74 6.99 1.99
CA ASP A 483 -30.67 7.31 3.06
C ASP A 483 -30.39 8.72 3.63
N TYR A 484 -31.31 9.22 4.50
CA TYR A 484 -31.14 10.49 5.17
C TYR A 484 -30.20 10.36 6.34
N HIS A 485 -29.15 11.17 6.36
CA HIS A 485 -28.16 11.20 7.44
C HIS A 485 -28.27 12.48 8.28
N ARG A 486 -27.91 12.39 9.55
CA ARG A 486 -27.88 13.50 10.51
C ARG A 486 -26.48 13.81 11.00
N SER A 487 -25.64 12.80 11.03
CA SER A 487 -24.26 12.91 11.50
C SER A 487 -23.31 13.06 10.33
N PHE A 488 -22.44 14.07 10.34
CA PHE A 488 -21.43 14.26 9.30
C PHE A 488 -20.35 13.18 9.33
N GLY A 489 -20.17 12.47 10.46
CA GLY A 489 -19.32 11.28 10.53
C GLY A 489 -19.81 10.10 9.67
N GLU A 490 -21.05 10.17 9.17
CA GLU A 490 -21.62 9.16 8.25
C GLU A 490 -21.53 9.57 6.76
N SER A 491 -20.79 10.63 6.44
CA SER A 491 -20.73 11.18 5.07
C SER A 491 -20.15 10.19 4.06
N SER A 492 -19.12 9.43 4.42
CA SER A 492 -18.59 8.36 3.57
C SER A 492 -19.58 7.22 3.38
N ARG A 493 -20.37 6.90 4.42
CA ARG A 493 -21.45 5.92 4.35
C ARG A 493 -22.56 6.39 3.40
N ALA A 494 -22.99 7.65 3.50
CA ALA A 494 -23.98 8.21 2.59
C ALA A 494 -23.55 8.12 1.11
N TYR A 495 -22.27 8.36 0.84
CA TYR A 495 -21.74 8.17 -0.51
C TYR A 495 -21.77 6.70 -0.95
N LEU A 496 -21.35 5.77 -0.09
CA LEU A 496 -21.39 4.34 -0.39
C LEU A 496 -22.81 3.83 -0.61
N GLU A 497 -23.78 4.30 0.18
CA GLU A 497 -25.19 3.99 0.00
C GLU A 497 -25.71 4.46 -1.36
N ALA A 498 -25.42 5.71 -1.76
CA ALA A 498 -25.80 6.24 -3.05
C ALA A 498 -25.12 5.48 -4.20
N ASN A 499 -23.84 5.12 -4.05
CA ASN A 499 -23.12 4.34 -5.05
C ASN A 499 -23.67 2.91 -5.17
N THR A 500 -24.00 2.26 -4.04
CA THR A 500 -24.64 0.94 -4.04
C THR A 500 -26.00 0.97 -4.71
N ALA A 501 -26.80 2.00 -4.41
CA ALA A 501 -28.08 2.19 -5.08
C ALA A 501 -27.89 2.41 -6.60
N PHE A 502 -26.85 3.15 -6.97
CA PHE A 502 -26.50 3.39 -8.36
C PHE A 502 -26.07 2.12 -9.09
N ASP A 503 -25.21 1.30 -8.50
CA ASP A 503 -24.72 0.04 -9.09
C ASP A 503 -25.85 -0.97 -9.30
N ASN A 504 -26.88 -0.92 -8.46
CA ASN A 504 -28.07 -1.77 -8.56
C ASN A 504 -29.16 -1.26 -9.52
N HIS A 505 -28.92 -0.15 -10.26
CA HIS A 505 -29.92 0.46 -11.15
C HIS A 505 -30.45 -0.47 -12.25
N LEU A 506 -29.63 -1.42 -12.71
CA LEU A 506 -30.02 -2.41 -13.73
C LEU A 506 -30.96 -3.49 -13.21
N LEU A 507 -31.02 -3.68 -11.90
CA LEU A 507 -31.81 -4.73 -11.23
C LEU A 507 -33.14 -4.20 -10.68
N LEU A 508 -33.30 -2.88 -10.62
CA LEU A 508 -34.50 -2.22 -10.11
C LEU A 508 -35.34 -1.71 -11.30
N ASP A 509 -36.40 -2.43 -11.60
CA ASP A 509 -37.30 -2.23 -12.74
C ASP A 509 -37.83 -0.78 -12.81
N ASN A 510 -37.44 -0.02 -13.85
CA ASN A 510 -38.00 1.28 -14.31
C ASN A 510 -38.06 2.47 -13.32
N SER A 511 -37.55 2.42 -12.12
CA SER A 511 -37.52 3.58 -11.23
C SER A 511 -36.33 4.49 -11.57
N LYS A 512 -36.61 5.69 -12.08
CA LYS A 512 -35.59 6.70 -12.44
C LYS A 512 -35.00 7.42 -11.22
N LEU A 513 -35.60 7.25 -10.03
CA LEU A 513 -35.07 7.62 -8.73
C LEU A 513 -34.88 6.35 -7.89
N ILE A 514 -33.67 5.99 -7.58
CA ILE A 514 -33.30 4.76 -6.88
C ILE A 514 -32.84 5.13 -5.48
N ARG A 515 -33.51 4.59 -4.46
CA ARG A 515 -33.14 4.79 -3.06
C ARG A 515 -32.34 3.61 -2.56
N PHE A 516 -31.38 3.87 -1.70
CA PHE A 516 -30.60 2.81 -1.06
C PHE A 516 -31.50 1.86 -0.26
N SER A 517 -32.50 2.38 0.47
CA SER A 517 -33.48 1.56 1.20
C SER A 517 -34.21 0.55 0.30
N ASP A 518 -34.53 0.93 -0.94
CA ASP A 518 -35.22 0.06 -1.88
C ASP A 518 -34.26 -0.97 -2.49
N ALA A 519 -33.00 -0.60 -2.70
CA ALA A 519 -31.95 -1.48 -3.16
C ALA A 519 -31.52 -2.50 -2.10
N ALA A 520 -31.52 -2.13 -0.83
CA ALA A 520 -31.10 -2.98 0.29
C ALA A 520 -32.16 -4.01 0.72
N GLN A 521 -33.45 -3.78 0.44
CA GLN A 521 -34.56 -4.67 0.84
C GLN A 521 -34.89 -5.78 -0.16
N LYS A 522 -34.37 -5.72 -1.40
CA LYS A 522 -34.59 -6.79 -2.38
C LYS A 522 -33.66 -7.97 -2.11
N ASP A 523 -34.28 -9.10 -1.78
CA ASP A 523 -33.60 -10.40 -1.73
C ASP A 523 -33.31 -10.87 -3.17
N TYR A 524 -32.06 -10.73 -3.59
CA TYR A 524 -31.60 -11.09 -4.95
C TYR A 524 -31.46 -12.61 -5.15
N SER A 525 -31.70 -13.42 -4.14
CA SER A 525 -31.62 -14.88 -4.22
C SER A 525 -32.65 -15.51 -5.18
N SER A 526 -33.73 -14.77 -5.52
CA SER A 526 -34.78 -15.21 -6.42
C SER A 526 -34.62 -14.76 -7.89
N LEU A 527 -33.61 -13.94 -8.21
CA LEU A 527 -33.43 -13.36 -9.55
C LEU A 527 -32.50 -14.17 -10.46
N ILE A 528 -31.78 -15.13 -9.90
CA ILE A 528 -30.94 -16.03 -10.69
C ILE A 528 -31.68 -17.37 -10.75
N GLU A 529 -32.39 -17.64 -11.84
CA GLU A 529 -32.90 -18.98 -12.10
C GLU A 529 -31.73 -19.97 -12.16
N GLU A 530 -31.90 -21.14 -11.53
CA GLU A 530 -30.90 -22.21 -11.51
C GLU A 530 -30.43 -22.61 -12.92
N ASN A 531 -31.26 -22.33 -13.92
CA ASN A 531 -31.00 -22.54 -15.33
C ASN A 531 -29.96 -21.55 -15.89
N ASP A 532 -29.93 -20.30 -15.42
CA ASP A 532 -28.95 -19.28 -15.85
C ASP A 532 -27.59 -19.51 -15.21
N LEU A 533 -27.55 -19.99 -13.98
CA LEU A 533 -26.33 -20.41 -13.30
C LEU A 533 -25.70 -21.63 -14.00
N ASN A 534 -26.51 -22.56 -14.49
CA ASN A 534 -26.06 -23.73 -15.24
C ASN A 534 -25.57 -23.36 -16.65
N ARG A 535 -26.18 -22.37 -17.32
CA ARG A 535 -25.72 -21.80 -18.58
C ARG A 535 -24.38 -21.05 -18.42
N LEU A 536 -24.21 -20.29 -17.34
CA LEU A 536 -22.95 -19.60 -17.02
C LEU A 536 -21.83 -20.61 -16.73
N LYS A 537 -22.12 -21.66 -15.94
CA LYS A 537 -21.17 -22.75 -15.67
C LYS A 537 -20.79 -23.50 -16.95
N ALA A 538 -21.73 -23.74 -17.86
CA ALA A 538 -21.46 -24.37 -19.15
C ALA A 538 -20.61 -23.46 -20.07
N ALA A 539 -20.86 -22.17 -20.09
CA ALA A 539 -20.08 -21.20 -20.85
C ALA A 539 -18.63 -21.03 -20.33
N ILE A 540 -18.41 -21.10 -19.01
CA ILE A 540 -17.09 -21.08 -18.40
C ILE A 540 -16.31 -22.38 -18.65
N ARG A 541 -17.00 -23.52 -18.74
CA ARG A 541 -16.38 -24.84 -18.95
C ARG A 541 -15.97 -25.07 -20.41
N ASN A 542 -16.53 -24.32 -21.34
CA ASN A 542 -16.27 -24.41 -22.79
C ASN A 542 -15.30 -23.34 -23.33
N ARG A 543 -14.63 -22.62 -22.45
CA ARG A 543 -13.45 -21.77 -22.72
C ARG A 543 -12.20 -22.43 -22.13
#